data_a45416674ad5ed1b5e8fd291ed5c1b99
#
_entry.id   a45416674ad5ed1b5e8fd291ed5c1b99
#
_cell.length_a   1.000
_cell.length_b   1.000
_cell.length_c   1.000
_cell.angle_alpha   90.00
_cell.angle_beta   90.00
_cell.angle_gamma   90.00
#
_symmetry.space_group_name_H-M   'P 1'
#
loop_
_entity.id
_entity.type
_entity.pdbx_description
1 polymer ?
#
loop_
_entity_poly.entity_id
_entity_poly.type
_entity_poly.pdbx_seq_one_letter_code
_entity_poly.pdbx_strand_id
1 'polypeptide(L)'
;MFLIGFLAAFNTRFWESLQRLRWVSLAVTALCYGALVHSWYLAGYDDAHPLPDALRIALRVAWAADQWCAMAALLGFAYRWRGADRPVQRYLTIAVFPVYILHQTVIVVLAHAWKPLLMPPGIESVMLICATFVLCFAGYELIRRSRILRPLFGLRTETSAATSVKLASDY
;
A
#
# COMPACT_ATOMS: atom_id res chain seq x y z
N MET A 1 13.91 -10.76 -4.00
CA MET A 1 12.51 -10.51 -3.54
C MET A 1 11.46 -11.06 -4.49
N PHE A 2 11.56 -10.85 -5.82
CA PHE A 2 10.57 -11.35 -6.79
C PHE A 2 10.38 -12.87 -6.75
N LEU A 3 11.46 -13.67 -6.74
CA LEU A 3 11.41 -15.14 -6.66
C LEU A 3 10.68 -15.65 -5.41
N ILE A 4 10.90 -15.02 -4.27
CA ILE A 4 10.23 -15.40 -3.02
C ILE A 4 8.73 -15.13 -3.12
N GLY A 5 8.34 -13.98 -3.66
CA GLY A 5 6.92 -13.65 -3.90
C GLY A 5 6.26 -14.61 -4.89
N PHE A 6 6.97 -14.99 -5.94
CA PHE A 6 6.50 -15.96 -6.93
C PHE A 6 6.28 -17.35 -6.32
N LEU A 7 7.25 -17.87 -5.56
CA LEU A 7 7.13 -19.15 -4.86
C LEU A 7 6.03 -19.14 -3.80
N ALA A 8 5.89 -18.03 -3.06
CA ALA A 8 4.83 -17.85 -2.07
C ALA A 8 3.44 -17.83 -2.72
N ALA A 9 3.29 -17.29 -3.94
CA ALA A 9 2.01 -17.22 -4.65
C ALA A 9 1.40 -18.61 -4.92
N PHE A 10 2.23 -19.63 -5.13
CA PHE A 10 1.79 -21.00 -5.41
C PHE A 10 1.66 -21.88 -4.14
N ASN A 11 2.06 -21.38 -2.98
CA ASN A 11 2.03 -22.17 -1.75
C ASN A 11 0.75 -21.88 -0.95
N THR A 12 -0.23 -22.78 -1.06
CA THR A 12 -1.52 -22.66 -0.34
C THR A 12 -1.34 -22.60 1.18
N ARG A 13 -0.39 -23.36 1.74
CA ARG A 13 -0.10 -23.35 3.19
C ARG A 13 0.39 -21.99 3.67
N PHE A 14 1.14 -21.28 2.86
CA PHE A 14 1.58 -19.92 3.16
C PHE A 14 0.39 -18.98 3.32
N TRP A 15 -0.57 -19.02 2.40
CA TRP A 15 -1.77 -18.19 2.43
C TRP A 15 -2.71 -18.52 3.60
N GLU A 16 -2.88 -19.81 3.89
CA GLU A 16 -3.65 -20.26 5.06
C GLU A 16 -3.03 -19.78 6.37
N SER A 17 -1.70 -19.82 6.49
CA SER A 17 -0.97 -19.33 7.65
C SER A 17 -1.15 -17.82 7.83
N LEU A 18 -1.06 -17.04 6.75
CA LEU A 18 -1.33 -15.59 6.78
C LEU A 18 -2.76 -15.31 7.21
N GLN A 19 -3.73 -16.07 6.69
CA GLN A 19 -5.14 -15.91 7.07
C GLN A 19 -5.37 -16.23 8.55
N ARG A 20 -4.72 -17.26 9.09
CA ARG A 20 -4.82 -17.65 10.49
C ARG A 20 -4.20 -16.61 11.42
N LEU A 21 -3.04 -16.09 11.04
CA LEU A 21 -2.26 -15.14 11.85
C LEU A 21 -2.67 -13.68 11.66
N ARG A 22 -3.64 -13.36 10.80
CA ARG A 22 -4.02 -11.98 10.46
C ARG A 22 -4.32 -11.09 11.67
N TRP A 23 -5.03 -11.62 12.68
CA TRP A 23 -5.37 -10.85 13.88
C TRP A 23 -4.15 -10.65 14.79
N VAL A 24 -3.28 -11.65 14.89
CA VAL A 24 -2.02 -11.56 15.65
C VAL A 24 -1.11 -10.53 14.98
N SER A 25 -0.96 -10.61 13.66
CA SER A 25 -0.17 -9.63 12.89
C SER A 25 -0.72 -8.21 13.04
N LEU A 26 -2.04 -8.04 13.00
CA LEU A 26 -2.67 -6.73 13.22
C LEU A 26 -2.41 -6.20 14.64
N ALA A 27 -2.51 -7.05 15.66
CA ALA A 27 -2.23 -6.66 17.04
C ALA A 27 -0.76 -6.26 17.22
N VAL A 28 0.18 -7.02 16.66
CA VAL A 28 1.61 -6.69 16.69
C VAL A 28 1.88 -5.36 15.99
N THR A 29 1.29 -5.13 14.81
CA THR A 29 1.36 -3.84 14.12
C THR A 29 0.85 -2.71 15.00
N ALA A 30 -0.32 -2.83 15.60
CA ALA A 30 -0.88 -1.80 16.45
C ALA A 30 0.01 -1.49 17.68
N LEU A 31 0.61 -2.53 18.29
CA LEU A 31 1.53 -2.36 19.43
C LEU A 31 2.85 -1.71 19.00
N CYS A 32 3.46 -2.17 17.91
CA CYS A 32 4.71 -1.59 17.40
C CYS A 32 4.51 -0.14 16.96
N TYR A 33 3.44 0.15 16.23
CA TYR A 33 3.10 1.50 15.82
C TYR A 33 2.83 2.42 17.01
N GLY A 34 2.08 1.95 18.01
CA GLY A 34 1.84 2.69 19.25
C GLY A 34 3.14 3.01 20.01
N ALA A 35 4.06 2.05 20.10
CA ALA A 35 5.37 2.26 20.72
C ALA A 35 6.22 3.29 19.94
N LEU A 36 6.20 3.25 18.61
CA LEU A 36 6.89 4.21 17.76
C LEU A 36 6.32 5.63 17.92
N VAL A 37 5.00 5.77 17.86
CA VAL A 37 4.33 7.07 18.06
C VAL A 37 4.62 7.61 19.46
N HIS A 38 4.51 6.78 20.50
CA HIS A 38 4.82 7.17 21.86
C HIS A 38 6.27 7.69 21.98
N SER A 39 7.24 6.96 21.42
CA SER A 39 8.65 7.36 21.54
C SER A 39 8.97 8.65 20.77
N TRP A 40 8.33 8.89 19.63
CA TRP A 40 8.63 10.04 18.78
C TRP A 40 7.88 11.32 19.18
N TYR A 41 6.66 11.19 19.69
CA TYR A 41 5.81 12.36 19.96
C TYR A 41 5.55 12.61 21.43
N LEU A 42 5.59 11.59 22.29
CA LEU A 42 5.22 11.71 23.71
C LEU A 42 6.40 11.63 24.66
N ALA A 43 7.48 10.94 24.28
CA ALA A 43 8.66 10.79 25.15
C ALA A 43 9.62 11.99 25.10
N GLY A 44 9.39 12.97 24.21
CA GLY A 44 10.16 14.23 24.16
C GLY A 44 11.64 14.07 23.80
N TYR A 45 11.98 13.01 23.08
CA TYR A 45 13.35 12.82 22.59
C TYR A 45 13.61 13.78 21.42
N ASP A 46 14.67 14.55 21.52
CA ASP A 46 15.16 15.50 20.52
C ASP A 46 16.69 15.40 20.36
N ASP A 47 17.27 16.27 19.55
CA ASP A 47 18.72 16.32 19.35
C ASP A 47 19.50 16.65 20.63
N ALA A 48 18.88 17.33 21.60
CA ALA A 48 19.47 17.67 22.89
C ALA A 48 19.39 16.49 23.90
N HIS A 49 18.34 15.64 23.74
CA HIS A 49 18.09 14.47 24.60
C HIS A 49 17.98 13.21 23.73
N PRO A 50 19.11 12.67 23.25
CA PRO A 50 19.10 11.53 22.34
C PRO A 50 18.62 10.25 23.04
N LEU A 51 17.95 9.39 22.29
CA LEU A 51 17.53 8.07 22.76
C LEU A 51 18.73 7.22 23.21
N PRO A 52 18.62 6.50 24.33
CA PRO A 52 19.58 5.47 24.71
C PRO A 52 19.79 4.46 23.57
N ASP A 53 21.02 4.00 23.35
CA ASP A 53 21.35 3.10 22.24
C ASP A 53 20.51 1.83 22.20
N ALA A 54 20.25 1.24 23.37
CA ALA A 54 19.42 0.04 23.49
C ALA A 54 17.97 0.30 23.00
N LEU A 55 17.39 1.46 23.39
CA LEU A 55 16.03 1.83 22.99
C LEU A 55 15.97 2.15 21.48
N ARG A 56 17.00 2.80 20.95
CA ARG A 56 17.11 3.09 19.51
C ARG A 56 17.15 1.80 18.67
N ILE A 57 17.88 0.78 19.12
CA ILE A 57 17.91 -0.53 18.46
C ILE A 57 16.54 -1.20 18.58
N ALA A 58 15.92 -1.20 19.75
CA ALA A 58 14.60 -1.78 19.95
C ALA A 58 13.53 -1.14 19.04
N LEU A 59 13.54 0.18 18.89
CA LEU A 59 12.61 0.89 17.99
C LEU A 59 12.86 0.59 16.51
N ARG A 60 14.10 0.37 16.09
CA ARG A 60 14.41 -0.10 14.72
C ARG A 60 13.85 -1.49 14.46
N VAL A 61 13.96 -2.40 15.42
CA VAL A 61 13.38 -3.74 15.34
C VAL A 61 11.86 -3.64 15.31
N ALA A 62 11.26 -2.81 16.19
CA ALA A 62 9.82 -2.56 16.20
C ALA A 62 9.32 -2.00 14.84
N TRP A 63 10.05 -1.08 14.23
CA TRP A 63 9.73 -0.56 12.89
C TRP A 63 9.73 -1.67 11.83
N ALA A 64 10.79 -2.49 11.79
CA ALA A 64 10.85 -3.59 10.84
C ALA A 64 9.72 -4.59 11.07
N ALA A 65 9.43 -4.94 12.33
CA ALA A 65 8.33 -5.82 12.70
C ALA A 65 6.97 -5.24 12.29
N ASP A 66 6.75 -3.94 12.51
CA ASP A 66 5.54 -3.23 12.10
C ASP A 66 5.27 -3.36 10.62
N GLN A 67 6.25 -3.08 9.77
CA GLN A 67 6.12 -3.17 8.32
C GLN A 67 5.75 -4.59 7.85
N TRP A 68 6.44 -5.62 8.37
CA TRP A 68 6.19 -7.00 7.99
C TRP A 68 4.83 -7.50 8.50
N CYS A 69 4.48 -7.18 9.74
CA CYS A 69 3.21 -7.58 10.32
C CYS A 69 2.03 -6.86 9.68
N ALA A 70 2.17 -5.58 9.34
CA ALA A 70 1.15 -4.82 8.60
C ALA A 70 0.88 -5.46 7.23
N MET A 71 1.94 -5.79 6.50
CA MET A 71 1.82 -6.45 5.19
C MET A 71 1.17 -7.84 5.34
N ALA A 72 1.61 -8.64 6.32
CA ALA A 72 1.05 -9.96 6.60
C ALA A 72 -0.44 -9.89 6.98
N ALA A 73 -0.84 -8.91 7.79
CA ALA A 73 -2.23 -8.68 8.16
C ALA A 73 -3.08 -8.32 6.93
N LEU A 74 -2.62 -7.36 6.12
CA LEU A 74 -3.32 -6.93 4.90
C LEU A 74 -3.51 -8.11 3.92
N LEU A 75 -2.46 -8.89 3.67
CA LEU A 75 -2.53 -10.07 2.80
C LEU A 75 -3.46 -11.14 3.37
N GLY A 76 -3.42 -11.37 4.69
CA GLY A 76 -4.29 -12.33 5.37
C GLY A 76 -5.78 -11.95 5.29
N PHE A 77 -6.11 -10.66 5.41
CA PHE A 77 -7.48 -10.16 5.20
C PHE A 77 -7.88 -10.21 3.73
N ALA A 78 -7.01 -9.81 2.82
CA ALA A 78 -7.26 -9.85 1.37
C ALA A 78 -7.54 -11.28 0.88
N TYR A 79 -6.79 -12.26 1.37
CA TYR A 79 -6.99 -13.66 1.03
C TYR A 79 -8.37 -14.19 1.43
N ARG A 80 -8.92 -13.74 2.56
CA ARG A 80 -10.27 -14.11 2.99
C ARG A 80 -11.35 -13.65 2.01
N TRP A 81 -11.11 -12.53 1.32
CA TRP A 81 -12.08 -11.95 0.37
C TRP A 81 -11.89 -12.43 -1.08
N ARG A 82 -10.90 -13.29 -1.31
CA ARG A 82 -10.52 -13.76 -2.64
C ARG A 82 -11.62 -14.55 -3.38
N GLY A 83 -12.60 -15.11 -2.68
CA GLY A 83 -13.66 -15.93 -3.29
C GLY A 83 -14.88 -15.17 -3.81
N ALA A 84 -14.92 -13.85 -3.67
CA ALA A 84 -16.04 -13.05 -4.16
C ALA A 84 -15.64 -12.36 -5.46
N ASP A 85 -16.21 -12.80 -6.57
CA ASP A 85 -16.12 -12.13 -7.89
C ASP A 85 -16.87 -10.78 -7.83
N ARG A 86 -16.28 -9.81 -7.11
CA ARG A 86 -16.88 -8.49 -6.93
C ARG A 86 -16.28 -7.52 -7.94
N PRO A 87 -17.11 -6.72 -8.64
CA PRO A 87 -16.63 -5.73 -9.59
C PRO A 87 -15.65 -4.73 -8.96
N VAL A 88 -15.80 -4.44 -7.67
CA VAL A 88 -14.88 -3.61 -6.90
C VAL A 88 -13.49 -4.23 -6.80
N GLN A 89 -13.40 -5.54 -6.58
CA GLN A 89 -12.12 -6.25 -6.48
C GLN A 89 -11.36 -6.21 -7.80
N ARG A 90 -12.07 -6.45 -8.91
CA ARG A 90 -11.49 -6.32 -10.25
C ARG A 90 -11.05 -4.89 -10.56
N TYR A 91 -11.84 -3.90 -10.18
CA TYR A 91 -11.49 -2.49 -10.31
C TYR A 91 -10.21 -2.16 -9.55
N LEU A 92 -10.14 -2.53 -8.26
CA LEU A 92 -8.97 -2.29 -7.42
C LEU A 92 -7.71 -3.00 -7.94
N THR A 93 -7.83 -4.25 -8.40
CA THR A 93 -6.69 -5.00 -8.97
C THR A 93 -6.09 -4.29 -10.18
N ILE A 94 -6.94 -3.74 -11.07
CA ILE A 94 -6.47 -2.99 -12.24
C ILE A 94 -5.88 -1.64 -11.83
N ALA A 95 -6.44 -1.01 -10.78
CA ALA A 95 -6.01 0.29 -10.29
C ALA A 95 -4.66 0.24 -9.54
N VAL A 96 -4.26 -0.92 -8.99
CA VAL A 96 -3.04 -1.07 -8.17
C VAL A 96 -1.81 -0.49 -8.86
N PHE A 97 -1.56 -0.83 -10.11
CA PHE A 97 -0.36 -0.42 -10.81
C PHE A 97 -0.31 1.11 -11.10
N PRO A 98 -1.36 1.73 -11.68
CA PRO A 98 -1.41 3.18 -11.82
C PRO A 98 -1.32 3.93 -10.50
N VAL A 99 -2.04 3.48 -9.47
CA VAL A 99 -2.02 4.10 -8.14
C VAL A 99 -0.63 4.00 -7.52
N TYR A 100 0.05 2.85 -7.67
CA TYR A 100 1.42 2.66 -7.19
C TYR A 100 2.41 3.63 -7.84
N ILE A 101 2.28 3.93 -9.12
CA ILE A 101 3.15 4.91 -9.79
C ILE A 101 2.82 6.34 -9.33
N LEU A 102 1.54 6.66 -9.21
CA LEU A 102 1.09 8.02 -8.89
C LEU A 102 1.34 8.42 -7.44
N HIS A 103 1.16 7.48 -6.48
CA HIS A 103 1.17 7.84 -5.05
C HIS A 103 2.46 8.52 -4.61
N GLN A 104 3.61 8.05 -5.07
CA GLN A 104 4.91 8.62 -4.71
C GLN A 104 5.01 10.11 -5.12
N THR A 105 4.65 10.41 -6.36
CA THR A 105 4.66 11.77 -6.88
C THR A 105 3.64 12.66 -6.17
N VAL A 106 2.44 12.14 -5.94
CA VAL A 106 1.37 12.87 -5.25
C VAL A 106 1.77 13.21 -3.82
N ILE A 107 2.33 12.26 -3.06
CA ILE A 107 2.80 12.50 -1.69
C ILE A 107 3.85 13.60 -1.65
N VAL A 108 4.86 13.54 -2.53
CA VAL A 108 5.95 14.54 -2.56
C VAL A 108 5.41 15.94 -2.90
N VAL A 109 4.53 16.03 -3.91
CA VAL A 109 3.93 17.30 -4.32
C VAL A 109 3.06 17.90 -3.21
N LEU A 110 2.20 17.08 -2.58
CA LEU A 110 1.32 17.52 -1.49
C LEU A 110 2.12 17.95 -0.25
N ALA A 111 3.09 17.15 0.17
CA ALA A 111 3.93 17.46 1.32
C ALA A 111 4.71 18.77 1.10
N HIS A 112 5.20 19.01 -0.13
CA HIS A 112 5.85 20.25 -0.45
C HIS A 112 4.88 21.45 -0.49
N ALA A 113 3.70 21.27 -1.06
CA ALA A 113 2.68 22.31 -1.16
C ALA A 113 2.11 22.71 0.22
N TRP A 114 2.06 21.79 1.17
CA TRP A 114 1.49 22.06 2.50
C TRP A 114 2.51 22.54 3.53
N LYS A 115 3.80 22.46 3.23
CA LYS A 115 4.87 22.96 4.10
C LYS A 115 4.64 24.36 4.67
N PRO A 116 4.13 25.36 3.89
CA PRO A 116 3.88 26.71 4.42
C PRO A 116 2.66 26.83 5.35
N LEU A 117 1.80 25.79 5.41
CA LEU A 117 0.58 25.83 6.22
C LEU A 117 0.82 25.59 7.73
N LEU A 118 2.05 25.18 8.14
CA LEU A 118 2.47 24.98 9.54
C LEU A 118 1.44 24.22 10.38
N MET A 119 0.82 23.19 9.82
CA MET A 119 -0.21 22.40 10.50
C MET A 119 0.41 21.48 11.58
N PRO A 120 -0.36 21.13 12.63
CA PRO A 120 0.06 20.12 13.57
C PRO A 120 0.35 18.80 12.84
N PRO A 121 1.47 18.09 13.16
CA PRO A 121 1.92 16.92 12.40
C PRO A 121 0.88 15.79 12.27
N GLY A 122 0.05 15.60 13.30
CA GLY A 122 -1.01 14.58 13.27
C GLY A 122 -2.11 14.89 12.25
N ILE A 123 -2.55 16.15 12.17
CA ILE A 123 -3.57 16.60 11.21
C ILE A 123 -3.00 16.57 9.79
N GLU A 124 -1.79 17.08 9.61
CA GLU A 124 -1.08 17.04 8.32
C GLU A 124 -0.97 15.61 7.79
N SER A 125 -0.56 14.65 8.62
CA SER A 125 -0.43 13.25 8.22
C SER A 125 -1.76 12.65 7.75
N VAL A 126 -2.84 12.86 8.50
CA VAL A 126 -4.17 12.33 8.13
C VAL A 126 -4.66 12.96 6.84
N MET A 127 -4.55 14.28 6.71
CA MET A 127 -4.93 14.99 5.47
C MET A 127 -4.10 14.54 4.27
N LEU A 128 -2.79 14.35 4.46
CA LEU A 128 -1.89 13.86 3.41
C LEU A 128 -2.30 12.48 2.91
N ILE A 129 -2.60 11.56 3.82
CA ILE A 129 -3.08 10.21 3.48
C ILE A 129 -4.39 10.31 2.69
N CYS A 130 -5.40 11.00 3.22
CA CYS A 130 -6.70 11.13 2.57
C CYS A 130 -6.59 11.78 1.20
N ALA A 131 -5.87 12.89 1.07
CA ALA A 131 -5.68 13.60 -0.19
C ALA A 131 -4.92 12.74 -1.21
N THR A 132 -3.89 12.00 -0.76
CA THR A 132 -3.15 11.08 -1.63
C THR A 132 -4.07 10.00 -2.20
N PHE A 133 -4.90 9.36 -1.37
CA PHE A 133 -5.87 8.38 -1.85
C PHE A 133 -6.83 8.98 -2.88
N VAL A 134 -7.45 10.11 -2.56
CA VAL A 134 -8.40 10.77 -3.46
C VAL A 134 -7.76 11.13 -4.80
N LEU A 135 -6.58 11.75 -4.77
CA LEU A 135 -5.88 12.18 -5.99
C LEU A 135 -5.35 11.00 -6.82
N CYS A 136 -4.87 9.93 -6.18
CA CYS A 136 -4.45 8.73 -6.90
C CYS A 136 -5.60 8.03 -7.60
N PHE A 137 -6.76 7.88 -6.94
CA PHE A 137 -7.93 7.30 -7.58
C PHE A 137 -8.56 8.22 -8.64
N ALA A 138 -8.57 9.53 -8.42
CA ALA A 138 -8.97 10.50 -9.45
C ALA A 138 -8.05 10.45 -10.67
N GLY A 139 -6.74 10.39 -10.44
CA GLY A 139 -5.74 10.22 -11.50
C GLY A 139 -5.91 8.91 -12.26
N TYR A 140 -6.15 7.80 -11.56
CA TYR A 140 -6.47 6.52 -12.18
C TYR A 140 -7.73 6.59 -13.07
N GLU A 141 -8.79 7.24 -12.60
CA GLU A 141 -10.02 7.40 -13.37
C GLU A 141 -9.80 8.27 -14.62
N LEU A 142 -8.96 9.30 -14.53
CA LEU A 142 -8.54 10.13 -15.65
C LEU A 142 -7.74 9.32 -16.68
N ILE A 143 -6.77 8.51 -16.21
CA ILE A 143 -5.98 7.62 -17.05
C ILE A 143 -6.88 6.61 -17.76
N ARG A 144 -7.84 6.02 -17.04
CA ARG A 144 -8.79 5.05 -17.58
C ARG A 144 -9.67 5.62 -18.68
N ARG A 145 -10.01 6.91 -18.60
CA ARG A 145 -10.81 7.61 -19.62
C ARG A 145 -9.98 8.06 -20.84
N SER A 146 -8.69 8.30 -20.64
CA SER A 146 -7.79 8.77 -21.70
C SER A 146 -7.25 7.61 -22.55
N ARG A 147 -7.53 7.61 -23.84
CA ARG A 147 -7.02 6.61 -24.79
C ARG A 147 -5.49 6.62 -24.93
N ILE A 148 -4.87 7.79 -24.74
CA ILE A 148 -3.42 7.99 -24.90
C ILE A 148 -2.66 7.48 -23.67
N LEU A 149 -3.22 7.67 -22.47
CA LEU A 149 -2.57 7.31 -21.21
C LEU A 149 -2.71 5.82 -20.88
N ARG A 150 -3.76 5.14 -21.37
CA ARG A 150 -3.99 3.70 -21.13
C ARG A 150 -2.75 2.83 -21.39
N PRO A 151 -2.07 2.89 -22.54
CA PRO A 151 -0.94 2.02 -22.84
C PRO A 151 0.29 2.34 -21.97
N LEU A 152 0.51 3.60 -21.59
CA LEU A 152 1.61 4.01 -20.71
C LEU A 152 1.51 3.40 -19.30
N PHE A 153 0.28 3.16 -18.83
CA PHE A 153 0.00 2.54 -17.52
C PHE A 153 -0.37 1.06 -17.62
N GLY A 154 -0.07 0.40 -18.75
CA GLY A 154 -0.29 -1.04 -18.91
C GLY A 154 -1.77 -1.45 -19.00
N LEU A 155 -2.69 -0.50 -19.19
CA LEU A 155 -4.11 -0.81 -19.37
C LEU A 155 -4.37 -1.27 -20.81
N ARG A 156 -4.93 -2.48 -20.97
CA ARG A 156 -5.27 -3.03 -22.29
C ARG A 156 -6.21 -2.11 -23.05
N THR A 157 -5.86 -1.78 -24.29
CA THR A 157 -6.77 -1.15 -25.24
C THR A 157 -7.74 -2.22 -25.78
N GLU A 158 -9.01 -1.86 -25.97
CA GLU A 158 -10.07 -2.78 -26.45
C GLU A 158 -9.74 -3.41 -27.82
N THR A 159 -8.93 -2.74 -28.61
CA THR A 159 -8.47 -3.24 -29.92
C THR A 159 -7.65 -4.55 -29.80
N SER A 160 -6.87 -4.71 -28.74
CA SER A 160 -6.07 -5.93 -28.52
C SER A 160 -6.92 -7.13 -28.09
N ALA A 161 -8.04 -6.89 -27.42
CA ALA A 161 -8.97 -7.95 -27.00
C ALA A 161 -9.76 -8.51 -28.20
N ALA A 162 -10.20 -7.66 -29.12
CA ALA A 162 -10.92 -8.07 -30.31
C ALA A 162 -10.04 -8.90 -31.28
N THR A 163 -8.74 -8.54 -31.40
CA THR A 163 -7.78 -9.28 -32.22
C THR A 163 -7.47 -10.67 -31.66
N SER A 164 -7.34 -10.81 -30.35
CA SER A 164 -7.08 -12.12 -29.72
C SER A 164 -8.29 -13.06 -29.79
N VAL A 165 -9.51 -12.55 -29.69
CA VAL A 165 -10.73 -13.35 -29.87
C VAL A 165 -10.88 -13.80 -31.31
N LYS A 166 -10.55 -12.96 -32.27
CA LYS A 166 -10.63 -13.30 -33.72
C LYS A 166 -9.60 -14.36 -34.09
N LEU A 167 -8.37 -14.27 -33.58
CA LEU A 167 -7.34 -15.28 -33.80
C LEU A 167 -7.67 -16.63 -33.13
N ALA A 168 -8.39 -16.64 -32.00
CA ALA A 168 -8.82 -17.87 -31.33
C ALA A 168 -10.04 -18.54 -32.01
N SER A 169 -10.79 -17.85 -32.87
CA SER A 169 -11.92 -18.41 -33.60
C SER A 169 -11.53 -18.98 -34.97
N ASP A 170 -10.33 -18.69 -35.46
CA ASP A 170 -9.83 -19.11 -36.77
C ASP A 170 -8.97 -20.40 -36.69
N TYR A 171 -8.87 -21.01 -35.48
CA TYR A 171 -8.29 -22.34 -35.20
C TYR A 171 -9.34 -23.29 -34.64
#